data_666e83b751ab80485b800173c7ded122
#
_entry.id   666e83b751ab80485b800173c7ded122
#
_cell.length_a   1.000
_cell.length_b   1.000
_cell.length_c   1.000
_cell.angle_alpha   90.00
_cell.angle_beta   90.00
_cell.angle_gamma   90.00
#
_symmetry.space_group_name_H-M   'P 1'
#
loop_
_entity.id
_entity.type
_entity.pdbx_description
1 polymer ?
#
loop_
_entity_poly.entity_id
_entity_poly.type
_entity_poly.pdbx_seq_one_letter_code
_entity_poly.pdbx_strand_id
1 'polypeptide(L)'
;MGVLVEWDQRLFTRVAAARVPGADPALRRLSHAANHGRLWIGTAAGLGLVGGPTGRRAALRGLGSLALASFTVNTLVKWSARRPRPLLEGVPSIRRLSRQPHTTSFPSGHSASAAAFATAVALESTRYGALVAPVAAAVAFSRVYVGVHYPGDVLAGVAIGAGAAALTCRWWPPRPAVPERERPAVRAPALPLGKGLVVFVDDGAAASARAGGASADGASVAPLSPAGRLRALLPEAELIECGPGDDFAELLAAAADRAAETGGALGVCGGDGSVNAAARAAAERGLALAVFPGGTRNHFALDVGTRDFEDTSVAVAGGEAVSVDIGVARSVTGQDMPFLNTFSIGPYPELVGLRDQSGQRWGGGPAAAVALVRALSTARPIELNVNGRPRRLWLLLAGNGRYAPEGLAPAFRPRLDDGLLDVRMVDADHRLARTRVIASAVLGTLGHSRVYGAERVPWVELDGIIGAGTFAYDGEVHPGAAGLRLEKERRALVVYRPVRPGGELRQEARRVAATARYRRRVRGRRLPADGGPSA
;
A
#
# COMPACT_ATOMS: atom_id res chain seq x y z
N MET A 1 -29.39 34.75 6.12
CA MET A 1 -28.34 34.50 7.15
C MET A 1 -28.92 34.39 8.58
N GLY A 2 -29.94 35.15 8.98
CA GLY A 2 -30.51 35.13 10.33
C GLY A 2 -31.00 33.76 10.81
N VAL A 3 -31.75 33.03 9.98
CA VAL A 3 -32.38 31.75 10.31
C VAL A 3 -31.35 30.67 10.70
N LEU A 4 -30.24 30.56 9.98
CA LEU A 4 -29.19 29.57 10.30
C LEU A 4 -28.47 29.90 11.62
N VAL A 5 -28.26 31.17 11.92
CA VAL A 5 -27.65 31.61 13.18
C VAL A 5 -28.59 31.32 14.37
N GLU A 6 -29.89 31.56 14.21
CA GLU A 6 -30.87 31.24 15.25
C GLU A 6 -30.96 29.73 15.52
N TRP A 7 -30.98 28.90 14.46
CA TRP A 7 -30.97 27.45 14.60
C TRP A 7 -29.73 26.97 15.34
N ASP A 8 -28.59 27.52 15.00
CA ASP A 8 -27.30 27.17 15.59
C ASP A 8 -27.26 27.51 17.10
N GLN A 9 -27.76 28.69 17.46
CA GLN A 9 -27.89 29.11 18.86
C GLN A 9 -28.92 28.26 19.63
N ARG A 10 -30.10 27.99 19.05
CA ARG A 10 -31.12 27.13 19.68
C ARG A 10 -30.60 25.72 19.96
N LEU A 11 -29.88 25.14 18.99
CA LEU A 11 -29.30 23.80 19.14
C LEU A 11 -28.19 23.80 20.19
N PHE A 12 -27.33 24.83 20.20
CA PHE A 12 -26.31 25.01 21.23
C PHE A 12 -26.96 25.06 22.64
N THR A 13 -28.00 25.87 22.83
CA THR A 13 -28.69 26.00 24.13
C THR A 13 -29.29 24.67 24.57
N ARG A 14 -29.88 23.88 23.65
CA ARG A 14 -30.41 22.54 23.98
C ARG A 14 -29.30 21.59 24.44
N VAL A 15 -28.14 21.59 23.76
CA VAL A 15 -26.99 20.74 24.15
C VAL A 15 -26.40 21.20 25.48
N ALA A 16 -26.29 22.50 25.71
CA ALA A 16 -25.83 23.06 26.97
C ALA A 16 -26.73 22.71 28.15
N ALA A 17 -28.06 22.70 27.94
CA ALA A 17 -29.04 22.31 28.94
C ALA A 17 -29.16 20.79 29.17
N ALA A 18 -28.76 19.96 28.21
CA ALA A 18 -28.89 18.50 28.28
C ALA A 18 -28.05 17.92 29.44
N ARG A 19 -28.65 17.10 30.29
CA ARG A 19 -27.95 16.38 31.36
C ARG A 19 -27.74 14.93 30.94
N VAL A 20 -26.48 14.55 30.68
CA VAL A 20 -26.11 13.17 30.34
C VAL A 20 -25.30 12.63 31.51
N PRO A 21 -25.84 11.68 32.29
CA PRO A 21 -25.12 11.13 33.45
C PRO A 21 -23.76 10.57 33.06
N GLY A 22 -22.72 10.91 33.81
CA GLY A 22 -21.35 10.45 33.55
C GLY A 22 -20.62 11.10 32.37
N ALA A 23 -21.29 11.85 31.51
CA ALA A 23 -20.67 12.45 30.31
C ALA A 23 -19.75 13.64 30.65
N ASP A 24 -20.05 14.39 31.71
CA ASP A 24 -19.29 15.61 32.05
C ASP A 24 -17.78 15.38 32.20
N PRO A 25 -17.29 14.43 33.03
CA PRO A 25 -15.87 14.17 33.15
C PRO A 25 -15.30 13.46 31.92
N ALA A 26 -16.08 12.57 31.29
CA ALA A 26 -15.62 11.79 30.13
C ALA A 26 -15.37 12.67 28.89
N LEU A 27 -16.36 13.49 28.49
CA LEU A 27 -16.25 14.36 27.33
C LEU A 27 -15.21 15.48 27.54
N ARG A 28 -15.08 15.99 28.77
CA ARG A 28 -14.05 16.96 29.09
C ARG A 28 -12.65 16.37 28.97
N ARG A 29 -12.41 15.14 29.49
CA ARG A 29 -11.15 14.42 29.35
C ARG A 29 -10.85 14.11 27.89
N LEU A 30 -11.84 13.64 27.13
CA LEU A 30 -11.71 13.35 25.71
C LEU A 30 -11.36 14.60 24.91
N SER A 31 -12.04 15.72 25.19
CA SER A 31 -11.74 17.01 24.59
C SER A 31 -10.30 17.46 24.86
N HIS A 32 -9.80 17.22 26.06
CA HIS A 32 -8.42 17.53 26.43
C HIS A 32 -7.42 16.59 25.77
N ALA A 33 -7.70 15.29 25.70
CA ALA A 33 -6.85 14.31 25.04
C ALA A 33 -6.68 14.58 23.53
N ALA A 34 -7.71 15.16 22.90
CA ALA A 34 -7.66 15.55 21.49
C ALA A 34 -6.83 16.82 21.21
N ASN A 35 -6.37 17.54 22.25
CA ASN A 35 -5.52 18.71 22.08
C ASN A 35 -4.20 18.34 21.40
N HIS A 36 -3.74 19.21 20.49
CA HIS A 36 -2.48 19.04 19.74
C HIS A 36 -2.37 17.73 18.99
N GLY A 37 -3.49 17.08 18.67
CA GLY A 37 -3.51 15.82 17.94
C GLY A 37 -3.05 14.59 18.74
N ARG A 38 -2.80 14.71 20.06
CA ARG A 38 -2.24 13.61 20.89
C ARG A 38 -3.05 12.31 20.82
N LEU A 39 -4.38 12.42 20.89
CA LEU A 39 -5.29 11.27 20.77
C LEU A 39 -5.09 10.55 19.43
N TRP A 40 -4.98 11.30 18.35
CA TRP A 40 -4.85 10.75 17.00
C TRP A 40 -3.46 10.18 16.73
N ILE A 41 -2.40 10.80 17.30
CA ILE A 41 -1.04 10.27 17.24
C ILE A 41 -0.97 8.93 17.99
N GLY A 42 -1.54 8.85 19.19
CA GLY A 42 -1.62 7.60 19.95
C GLY A 42 -2.44 6.52 19.23
N THR A 43 -3.58 6.89 18.64
CA THR A 43 -4.39 5.95 17.83
C THR A 43 -3.62 5.48 16.61
N ALA A 44 -2.89 6.37 15.92
CA ALA A 44 -2.06 6.01 14.77
C ALA A 44 -0.92 5.07 15.17
N ALA A 45 -0.27 5.31 16.30
CA ALA A 45 0.76 4.41 16.83
C ALA A 45 0.19 3.02 17.12
N GLY A 46 -0.96 2.93 17.80
CA GLY A 46 -1.65 1.67 18.04
C GLY A 46 -2.00 0.92 16.75
N LEU A 47 -2.59 1.61 15.76
CA LEU A 47 -2.90 1.03 14.45
C LEU A 47 -1.64 0.56 13.73
N GLY A 48 -0.54 1.32 13.81
CA GLY A 48 0.73 0.99 13.18
C GLY A 48 1.40 -0.25 13.78
N LEU A 49 1.30 -0.44 15.09
CA LEU A 49 1.90 -1.56 15.83
C LEU A 49 1.09 -2.85 15.67
N VAL A 50 -0.24 -2.77 15.81
CA VAL A 50 -1.10 -3.96 15.91
C VAL A 50 -1.80 -4.29 14.58
N GLY A 51 -2.00 -3.28 13.71
CA GLY A 51 -2.86 -3.40 12.53
C GLY A 51 -2.18 -3.97 11.27
N GLY A 52 -0.91 -4.39 11.35
CA GLY A 52 -0.16 -4.89 10.20
C GLY A 52 -0.02 -3.84 9.07
N PRO A 53 0.22 -4.26 7.83
CA PRO A 53 0.41 -3.34 6.70
C PRO A 53 -0.79 -2.40 6.47
N THR A 54 -2.02 -2.92 6.60
CA THR A 54 -3.25 -2.10 6.46
C THR A 54 -3.37 -1.08 7.58
N GLY A 55 -3.06 -1.45 8.83
CA GLY A 55 -3.06 -0.53 9.97
C GLY A 55 -2.01 0.57 9.82
N ARG A 56 -0.81 0.24 9.34
CA ARG A 56 0.26 1.22 9.05
C ARG A 56 -0.17 2.22 7.98
N ARG A 57 -0.78 1.75 6.89
CA ARG A 57 -1.32 2.64 5.86
C ARG A 57 -2.42 3.55 6.40
N ALA A 58 -3.35 3.00 7.17
CA ALA A 58 -4.43 3.75 7.80
C ALA A 58 -3.90 4.83 8.76
N ALA A 59 -2.89 4.50 9.57
CA ALA A 59 -2.23 5.43 10.48
C ALA A 59 -1.56 6.59 9.72
N LEU A 60 -0.77 6.29 8.69
CA LEU A 60 -0.07 7.29 7.89
C LEU A 60 -1.04 8.21 7.13
N ARG A 61 -2.08 7.64 6.49
CA ARG A 61 -3.12 8.43 5.83
C ARG A 61 -3.87 9.30 6.86
N GLY A 62 -4.20 8.74 8.02
CA GLY A 62 -4.86 9.44 9.10
C GLY A 62 -4.10 10.68 9.54
N LEU A 63 -2.79 10.51 9.82
CA LEU A 63 -1.92 11.62 10.23
C LEU A 63 -1.72 12.66 9.12
N GLY A 64 -1.52 12.23 7.87
CA GLY A 64 -1.38 13.12 6.71
C GLY A 64 -2.64 13.95 6.47
N SER A 65 -3.82 13.33 6.54
CA SER A 65 -5.11 14.02 6.40
C SER A 65 -5.39 14.98 7.55
N LEU A 66 -5.03 14.60 8.78
CA LEU A 66 -5.13 15.47 9.95
C LEU A 66 -4.22 16.70 9.80
N ALA A 67 -2.96 16.51 9.36
CA ALA A 67 -2.04 17.61 9.14
C ALA A 67 -2.57 18.58 8.07
N LEU A 68 -3.09 18.06 6.96
CA LEU A 68 -3.71 18.85 5.89
C LEU A 68 -4.91 19.63 6.40
N ALA A 69 -5.84 18.99 7.12
CA ALA A 69 -7.02 19.65 7.68
C ALA A 69 -6.63 20.71 8.71
N SER A 70 -5.66 20.41 9.57
CA SER A 70 -5.17 21.36 10.59
C SER A 70 -4.51 22.58 9.95
N PHE A 71 -3.69 22.37 8.92
CA PHE A 71 -3.09 23.46 8.14
C PHE A 71 -4.17 24.31 7.48
N THR A 72 -5.12 23.70 6.76
CA THR A 72 -6.21 24.41 6.08
C THR A 72 -7.04 25.25 7.06
N VAL A 73 -7.44 24.67 8.19
CA VAL A 73 -8.25 25.36 9.18
C VAL A 73 -7.50 26.52 9.82
N ASN A 74 -6.25 26.31 10.24
CA ASN A 74 -5.52 27.31 11.04
C ASN A 74 -4.90 28.42 10.20
N THR A 75 -4.54 28.16 8.92
CA THR A 75 -3.89 29.16 8.06
C THR A 75 -4.86 29.85 7.11
N LEU A 76 -5.83 29.11 6.51
CA LEU A 76 -6.67 29.65 5.45
C LEU A 76 -8.03 30.09 5.97
N VAL A 77 -8.76 29.20 6.69
CA VAL A 77 -10.17 29.45 7.01
C VAL A 77 -10.36 30.33 8.25
N LYS A 78 -9.55 30.19 9.30
CA LYS A 78 -9.66 31.06 10.47
C LYS A 78 -9.31 32.54 10.18
N TRP A 79 -8.53 32.76 9.13
CA TRP A 79 -8.19 34.11 8.69
C TRP A 79 -9.37 34.83 8.00
N SER A 80 -10.22 34.07 7.30
CA SER A 80 -11.35 34.61 6.54
C SER A 80 -12.63 34.75 7.34
N ALA A 81 -12.79 34.04 8.46
CA ALA A 81 -14.05 34.01 9.22
C ALA A 81 -13.82 34.35 10.70
N ARG A 82 -14.25 35.55 11.09
CA ARG A 82 -14.17 36.04 12.47
C ARG A 82 -15.52 35.86 13.16
N ARG A 83 -15.76 34.68 13.76
CA ARG A 83 -17.00 34.41 14.54
C ARG A 83 -16.68 34.38 16.03
N PRO A 84 -17.41 35.12 16.89
CA PRO A 84 -17.26 35.04 18.33
C PRO A 84 -17.70 33.65 18.84
N ARG A 85 -17.11 33.23 19.96
CA ARG A 85 -17.47 31.98 20.63
C ARG A 85 -18.77 32.08 21.38
N PRO A 86 -19.44 30.94 21.68
CA PRO A 86 -20.63 30.93 22.53
C PRO A 86 -20.34 31.55 23.89
N LEU A 87 -21.36 32.25 24.43
CA LEU A 87 -21.34 32.72 25.82
C LEU A 87 -21.53 31.52 26.76
N LEU A 88 -20.71 31.47 27.81
CA LEU A 88 -20.69 30.33 28.74
C LEU A 88 -21.78 30.39 29.83
N GLU A 89 -22.63 31.41 29.84
CA GLU A 89 -23.64 31.61 30.88
C GLU A 89 -24.59 30.42 31.02
N GLY A 90 -24.96 29.77 29.92
CA GLY A 90 -25.81 28.58 29.92
C GLY A 90 -25.08 27.24 30.09
N VAL A 91 -23.75 27.23 30.20
CA VAL A 91 -22.97 26.00 30.30
C VAL A 91 -22.56 25.73 31.75
N PRO A 92 -22.85 24.56 32.33
CA PRO A 92 -22.47 24.21 33.70
C PRO A 92 -20.94 24.32 33.90
N SER A 93 -20.53 24.87 35.06
CA SER A 93 -19.12 25.12 35.37
C SER A 93 -18.25 23.86 35.28
N ILE A 94 -18.79 22.71 35.67
CA ILE A 94 -18.11 21.40 35.61
C ILE A 94 -17.69 20.98 34.16
N ARG A 95 -18.40 21.50 33.15
CA ARG A 95 -18.12 21.21 31.72
C ARG A 95 -17.12 22.16 31.11
N ARG A 96 -16.95 23.36 31.67
CA ARG A 96 -16.08 24.40 31.11
C ARG A 96 -14.65 23.96 31.15
N LEU A 97 -13.90 24.30 30.07
CA LEU A 97 -12.46 24.07 30.04
C LEU A 97 -11.76 25.04 31.00
N SER A 98 -10.71 24.57 31.65
CA SER A 98 -9.88 25.40 32.57
C SER A 98 -9.19 26.56 31.83
N ARG A 99 -8.82 26.35 30.55
CA ARG A 99 -8.31 27.41 29.67
C ARG A 99 -9.20 27.52 28.44
N GLN A 100 -9.83 28.69 28.28
CA GLN A 100 -10.66 28.97 27.12
C GLN A 100 -9.79 29.34 25.92
N PRO A 101 -10.10 28.85 24.71
CA PRO A 101 -9.38 29.23 23.53
C PRO A 101 -9.62 30.70 23.16
N HIS A 102 -8.56 31.44 22.82
CA HIS A 102 -8.65 32.87 22.45
C HIS A 102 -8.89 33.11 20.95
N THR A 103 -8.90 32.05 20.13
CA THR A 103 -9.10 32.14 18.67
C THR A 103 -10.58 32.20 18.30
N THR A 104 -10.90 32.52 17.04
CA THR A 104 -12.25 32.53 16.48
C THR A 104 -12.98 31.19 16.68
N SER A 105 -14.32 31.20 16.77
CA SER A 105 -15.12 29.99 16.93
C SER A 105 -15.13 29.15 15.65
N PHE A 106 -15.25 29.76 14.51
CA PHE A 106 -15.40 29.09 13.21
C PHE A 106 -14.06 28.92 12.48
N PRO A 107 -13.85 27.77 11.85
CA PRO A 107 -14.48 26.48 12.11
C PRO A 107 -13.82 25.74 13.29
N SER A 108 -14.43 24.63 13.76
CA SER A 108 -13.87 23.82 14.83
C SER A 108 -12.66 22.99 14.36
N GLY A 109 -11.45 23.37 14.80
CA GLY A 109 -10.22 22.64 14.44
C GLY A 109 -10.15 21.22 14.99
N HIS A 110 -10.66 20.97 16.20
CA HIS A 110 -10.73 19.62 16.78
C HIS A 110 -11.65 18.71 15.98
N SER A 111 -12.81 19.23 15.54
CA SER A 111 -13.75 18.47 14.70
C SER A 111 -13.16 18.19 13.32
N ALA A 112 -12.42 19.15 12.74
CA ALA A 112 -11.72 18.93 11.48
C ALA A 112 -10.65 17.84 11.60
N SER A 113 -9.81 17.90 12.63
CA SER A 113 -8.77 16.88 12.86
C SER A 113 -9.38 15.49 13.12
N ALA A 114 -10.46 15.43 13.91
CA ALA A 114 -11.17 14.19 14.21
C ALA A 114 -11.78 13.56 12.95
N ALA A 115 -12.50 14.35 12.15
CA ALA A 115 -13.11 13.88 10.92
C ALA A 115 -12.07 13.50 9.85
N ALA A 116 -10.99 14.28 9.71
CA ALA A 116 -9.91 13.97 8.78
C ALA A 116 -9.27 12.62 9.11
N PHE A 117 -8.92 12.40 10.37
CA PHE A 117 -8.30 11.15 10.80
C PHE A 117 -9.26 9.96 10.62
N ALA A 118 -10.50 10.06 11.12
CA ALA A 118 -11.46 8.97 11.05
C ALA A 118 -11.84 8.60 9.60
N THR A 119 -12.10 9.60 8.75
CA THR A 119 -12.41 9.39 7.33
C THR A 119 -11.23 8.75 6.61
N ALA A 120 -10.01 9.22 6.85
CA ALA A 120 -8.81 8.67 6.25
C ALA A 120 -8.57 7.20 6.65
N VAL A 121 -8.77 6.87 7.93
CA VAL A 121 -8.68 5.48 8.41
C VAL A 121 -9.77 4.62 7.78
N ALA A 122 -11.00 5.11 7.65
CA ALA A 122 -12.11 4.40 7.03
C ALA A 122 -11.88 4.13 5.53
N LEU A 123 -11.22 5.04 4.82
CA LEU A 123 -10.82 4.86 3.42
C LEU A 123 -9.83 3.71 3.23
N GLU A 124 -8.95 3.43 4.20
CA GLU A 124 -8.02 2.30 4.15
C GLU A 124 -8.62 1.00 4.69
N SER A 125 -9.47 1.10 5.70
CA SER A 125 -10.09 -0.06 6.34
C SER A 125 -11.41 0.30 7.02
N THR A 126 -12.50 -0.23 6.50
CA THR A 126 -13.84 -0.06 7.08
C THR A 126 -13.88 -0.54 8.55
N ARG A 127 -13.16 -1.62 8.88
CA ARG A 127 -13.10 -2.18 10.24
C ARG A 127 -12.44 -1.21 11.22
N TYR A 128 -11.28 -0.65 10.86
CA TYR A 128 -10.60 0.34 11.70
C TYR A 128 -11.38 1.67 11.72
N GLY A 129 -11.98 2.05 10.59
CA GLY A 129 -12.87 3.19 10.52
C GLY A 129 -14.05 3.09 11.48
N ALA A 130 -14.71 1.94 11.56
CA ALA A 130 -15.82 1.69 12.49
C ALA A 130 -15.40 1.79 13.96
N LEU A 131 -14.16 1.47 14.30
CA LEU A 131 -13.62 1.63 15.66
C LEU A 131 -13.28 3.10 15.99
N VAL A 132 -12.77 3.84 15.01
CA VAL A 132 -12.32 5.23 15.22
C VAL A 132 -13.45 6.24 15.10
N ALA A 133 -14.45 6.00 14.25
CA ALA A 133 -15.54 6.93 13.98
C ALA A 133 -16.35 7.34 15.24
N PRO A 134 -16.72 6.43 16.17
CA PRO A 134 -17.42 6.83 17.39
C PRO A 134 -16.58 7.78 18.27
N VAL A 135 -15.27 7.55 18.35
CA VAL A 135 -14.36 8.42 19.11
C VAL A 135 -14.27 9.80 18.45
N ALA A 136 -14.19 9.85 17.11
CA ALA A 136 -14.18 11.11 16.37
C ALA A 136 -15.50 11.90 16.54
N ALA A 137 -16.62 11.20 16.48
CA ALA A 137 -17.95 11.81 16.74
C ALA A 137 -18.05 12.35 18.18
N ALA A 138 -17.57 11.60 19.16
CA ALA A 138 -17.54 12.03 20.55
C ALA A 138 -16.63 13.25 20.77
N VAL A 139 -15.46 13.31 20.11
CA VAL A 139 -14.59 14.50 20.11
C VAL A 139 -15.32 15.69 19.49
N ALA A 140 -15.94 15.54 18.33
CA ALA A 140 -16.68 16.59 17.66
C ALA A 140 -17.84 17.10 18.53
N PHE A 141 -18.65 16.19 19.08
CA PHE A 141 -19.74 16.51 20.00
C PHE A 141 -19.24 17.22 21.26
N SER A 142 -18.12 16.78 21.84
CA SER A 142 -17.57 17.38 23.04
C SER A 142 -17.33 18.89 22.89
N ARG A 143 -17.06 19.38 21.66
CA ARG A 143 -16.78 20.81 21.42
C ARG A 143 -17.99 21.70 21.61
N VAL A 144 -19.17 21.19 21.29
CA VAL A 144 -20.45 21.88 21.61
C VAL A 144 -20.77 21.73 23.10
N TYR A 145 -20.59 20.51 23.65
CA TYR A 145 -20.92 20.16 25.01
C TYR A 145 -20.15 20.96 26.08
N VAL A 146 -18.85 21.22 25.81
CA VAL A 146 -18.01 22.05 26.72
C VAL A 146 -18.13 23.54 26.43
N GLY A 147 -19.00 23.97 25.49
CA GLY A 147 -19.36 25.37 25.25
C GLY A 147 -18.35 26.18 24.43
N VAL A 148 -17.43 25.56 23.67
CA VAL A 148 -16.38 26.30 22.94
C VAL A 148 -16.69 26.55 21.46
N HIS A 149 -17.67 25.83 20.89
CA HIS A 149 -18.09 25.93 19.49
C HIS A 149 -19.61 25.80 19.36
N TYR A 150 -20.17 26.47 18.36
CA TYR A 150 -21.51 26.20 17.89
C TYR A 150 -21.59 24.93 17.08
N PRO A 151 -22.77 24.27 16.97
CA PRO A 151 -22.93 23.09 16.08
C PRO A 151 -22.50 23.33 14.64
N GLY A 152 -22.77 24.50 14.07
CA GLY A 152 -22.36 24.88 12.73
C GLY A 152 -20.83 24.94 12.55
N ASP A 153 -20.10 25.37 13.60
CA ASP A 153 -18.62 25.36 13.57
C ASP A 153 -18.07 23.94 13.53
N VAL A 154 -18.75 23.01 14.23
CA VAL A 154 -18.42 21.59 14.27
C VAL A 154 -18.69 20.93 12.92
N LEU A 155 -19.88 21.17 12.34
CA LEU A 155 -20.23 20.62 11.03
C LEU A 155 -19.30 21.12 9.93
N ALA A 156 -18.98 22.41 9.92
CA ALA A 156 -17.99 22.96 8.99
C ALA A 156 -16.61 22.32 9.17
N GLY A 157 -16.17 22.14 10.43
CA GLY A 157 -14.94 21.44 10.73
C GLY A 157 -14.94 20.00 10.21
N VAL A 158 -16.03 19.25 10.45
CA VAL A 158 -16.20 17.87 9.95
C VAL A 158 -16.12 17.84 8.42
N ALA A 159 -16.81 18.75 7.73
CA ALA A 159 -16.78 18.82 6.26
C ALA A 159 -15.39 19.11 5.73
N ILE A 160 -14.66 20.05 6.33
CA ILE A 160 -13.27 20.36 5.95
C ILE A 160 -12.36 19.15 6.19
N GLY A 161 -12.51 18.49 7.35
CA GLY A 161 -11.72 17.32 7.69
C GLY A 161 -11.96 16.14 6.74
N ALA A 162 -13.21 15.81 6.48
CA ALA A 162 -13.58 14.76 5.52
C ALA A 162 -13.11 15.11 4.10
N GLY A 163 -13.27 16.38 3.68
CA GLY A 163 -12.75 16.87 2.40
C GLY A 163 -11.23 16.76 2.28
N ALA A 164 -10.50 17.08 3.35
CA ALA A 164 -9.04 16.89 3.38
C ALA A 164 -8.65 15.41 3.22
N ALA A 165 -9.35 14.50 3.90
CA ALA A 165 -9.13 13.07 3.75
C ALA A 165 -9.44 12.59 2.34
N ALA A 166 -10.57 13.00 1.75
CA ALA A 166 -10.92 12.68 0.36
C ALA A 166 -9.90 13.24 -0.63
N LEU A 167 -9.38 14.43 -0.37
CA LEU A 167 -8.37 15.05 -1.22
C LEU A 167 -7.09 14.23 -1.27
N THR A 168 -6.69 13.56 -0.15
CA THR A 168 -5.50 12.69 -0.14
C THR A 168 -5.60 11.53 -1.12
N CYS A 169 -6.81 11.11 -1.52
CA CYS A 169 -7.00 10.04 -2.51
C CYS A 169 -6.43 10.39 -3.89
N ARG A 170 -6.21 11.67 -4.18
CA ARG A 170 -5.58 12.10 -5.45
C ARG A 170 -4.12 11.68 -5.57
N TRP A 171 -3.39 11.70 -4.45
CA TRP A 171 -1.96 11.36 -4.43
C TRP A 171 -1.71 9.95 -3.90
N TRP A 172 -2.62 9.46 -3.10
CA TRP A 172 -2.50 8.16 -2.46
C TRP A 172 -3.88 7.47 -2.41
N PRO A 173 -4.30 6.80 -3.51
CA PRO A 173 -5.59 6.14 -3.55
C PRO A 173 -5.68 4.99 -2.55
N PRO A 174 -6.86 4.75 -1.97
CA PRO A 174 -7.09 3.56 -1.16
C PRO A 174 -6.90 2.31 -2.02
N ARG A 175 -6.25 1.29 -1.48
CA ARG A 175 -6.20 -0.01 -2.14
C ARG A 175 -7.51 -0.75 -1.89
N PRO A 176 -8.14 -1.34 -2.91
CA PRO A 176 -9.30 -2.18 -2.69
C PRO A 176 -8.96 -3.32 -1.74
N ALA A 177 -9.88 -3.62 -0.82
CA ALA A 177 -9.69 -4.69 0.15
C ALA A 177 -9.64 -6.08 -0.49
N VAL A 178 -10.27 -6.21 -1.66
CA VAL A 178 -10.32 -7.42 -2.47
C VAL A 178 -10.07 -7.01 -3.91
N PRO A 179 -9.15 -7.66 -4.65
CA PRO A 179 -9.04 -7.49 -6.08
C PRO A 179 -10.37 -7.83 -6.77
N GLU A 180 -10.66 -7.19 -7.89
CA GLU A 180 -11.93 -7.39 -8.62
C GLU A 180 -12.26 -8.88 -8.81
N ARG A 181 -13.53 -9.22 -8.61
CA ARG A 181 -14.03 -10.61 -8.60
C ARG A 181 -13.93 -11.34 -9.97
N GLU A 182 -13.62 -10.64 -11.03
CA GLU A 182 -13.73 -11.13 -12.41
C GLU A 182 -12.45 -11.76 -12.98
N ARG A 183 -11.49 -12.11 -12.14
CA ARG A 183 -10.30 -12.83 -12.63
C ARG A 183 -10.63 -14.30 -12.91
N PRO A 184 -10.19 -14.85 -14.06
CA PRO A 184 -10.38 -16.26 -14.31
C PRO A 184 -9.73 -17.06 -13.19
N ALA A 185 -10.53 -17.77 -12.40
CA ALA A 185 -10.04 -18.73 -11.44
C ALA A 185 -9.61 -19.97 -12.22
N VAL A 186 -8.37 -20.40 -12.01
CA VAL A 186 -7.81 -21.64 -12.54
C VAL A 186 -7.43 -22.54 -11.36
N ARG A 187 -7.32 -23.83 -11.60
CA ARG A 187 -6.80 -24.75 -10.61
C ARG A 187 -5.32 -24.98 -10.85
N ALA A 188 -4.54 -24.89 -9.77
CA ALA A 188 -3.17 -25.34 -9.69
C ALA A 188 -3.10 -26.66 -8.89
N PRO A 189 -1.98 -27.36 -8.85
CA PRO A 189 -1.80 -28.51 -7.98
C PRO A 189 -2.15 -28.18 -6.53
N ALA A 190 -3.03 -28.95 -5.90
CA ALA A 190 -3.30 -28.82 -4.47
C ALA A 190 -2.18 -29.50 -3.70
N LEU A 191 -1.42 -28.72 -2.92
CA LEU A 191 -0.23 -29.16 -2.22
C LEU A 191 -0.42 -29.04 -0.68
N PRO A 192 -1.21 -29.95 -0.08
CA PRO A 192 -1.48 -29.90 1.34
C PRO A 192 -0.18 -30.06 2.13
N LEU A 193 -0.03 -29.25 3.17
CA LEU A 193 1.20 -29.13 3.99
C LEU A 193 2.46 -28.73 3.18
N GLY A 194 2.31 -28.35 1.92
CA GLY A 194 3.40 -27.96 1.02
C GLY A 194 4.12 -29.12 0.34
N LYS A 195 3.57 -30.34 0.35
CA LYS A 195 4.20 -31.47 -0.33
C LYS A 195 4.25 -31.24 -1.84
N GLY A 196 5.46 -31.20 -2.42
CA GLY A 196 5.70 -30.89 -3.83
C GLY A 196 5.86 -29.39 -4.11
N LEU A 197 5.83 -28.52 -3.09
CA LEU A 197 6.19 -27.12 -3.22
C LEU A 197 7.68 -26.93 -2.93
N VAL A 198 8.42 -26.37 -3.88
CA VAL A 198 9.81 -25.93 -3.68
C VAL A 198 9.82 -24.42 -3.54
N VAL A 199 10.23 -23.91 -2.38
CA VAL A 199 10.21 -22.47 -2.08
C VAL A 199 11.62 -21.92 -2.06
N PHE A 200 11.91 -21.02 -2.99
CA PHE A 200 13.11 -20.19 -2.96
C PHE A 200 12.92 -19.05 -1.93
N VAL A 201 13.84 -18.94 -0.98
CA VAL A 201 13.80 -17.96 0.10
C VAL A 201 14.98 -17.01 -0.03
N ASP A 202 14.72 -15.74 -0.34
CA ASP A 202 15.73 -14.68 -0.44
C ASP A 202 15.91 -14.00 0.93
N ASP A 203 16.92 -14.39 1.67
CA ASP A 203 17.24 -13.83 2.99
C ASP A 203 17.78 -12.39 2.93
N GLY A 204 18.35 -11.95 1.82
CA GLY A 204 18.81 -10.58 1.61
C GLY A 204 17.64 -9.58 1.61
N ALA A 205 16.53 -9.91 0.96
CA ALA A 205 15.29 -9.12 1.01
C ALA A 205 14.67 -9.10 2.42
N ALA A 206 14.75 -10.21 3.14
CA ALA A 206 14.25 -10.34 4.51
C ALA A 206 15.08 -9.53 5.53
N ALA A 207 16.39 -9.44 5.36
CA ALA A 207 17.27 -8.62 6.19
C ALA A 207 16.98 -7.12 6.01
N SER A 208 16.75 -6.67 4.78
CA SER A 208 16.36 -5.29 4.47
C SER A 208 15.01 -4.90 5.09
N ALA A 209 14.05 -5.83 5.13
CA ALA A 209 12.75 -5.61 5.77
C ALA A 209 12.86 -5.48 7.30
N ARG A 210 13.80 -6.19 7.93
CA ARG A 210 14.07 -6.11 9.38
C ARG A 210 14.77 -4.81 9.77
N ALA A 211 15.73 -4.34 8.98
CA ALA A 211 16.48 -3.10 9.23
C ALA A 211 15.56 -1.85 9.22
N GLY A 212 14.49 -1.87 8.42
CA GLY A 212 13.48 -0.79 8.38
C GLY A 212 12.47 -0.80 9.53
N GLY A 213 12.49 -1.81 10.41
CA GLY A 213 11.49 -2.01 11.47
C GLY A 213 12.04 -2.12 12.89
N ALA A 214 13.30 -1.77 13.14
CA ALA A 214 13.91 -1.86 14.46
C ALA A 214 13.30 -0.88 15.46
N SER A 215 12.31 -1.34 16.23
CA SER A 215 11.92 -0.73 17.49
C SER A 215 12.69 -1.41 18.59
N ALA A 216 13.55 -0.64 19.27
CA ALA A 216 14.12 -1.02 20.55
C ALA A 216 13.00 -1.07 21.58
N ASP A 217 12.57 -2.27 21.98
CA ASP A 217 12.01 -2.51 23.31
C ASP A 217 12.06 -4.00 23.64
N GLY A 218 12.50 -4.26 24.86
CA GLY A 218 12.87 -5.56 25.34
C GLY A 218 11.73 -6.58 25.51
N ALA A 219 12.13 -7.86 25.49
CA ALA A 219 11.39 -9.05 25.90
C ALA A 219 10.12 -9.36 25.10
N SER A 220 10.27 -9.73 23.82
CA SER A 220 9.32 -10.61 23.15
C SER A 220 10.08 -11.68 22.38
N VAL A 221 9.53 -12.90 22.33
CA VAL A 221 10.01 -14.01 21.52
C VAL A 221 10.36 -13.49 20.13
N ALA A 222 11.62 -13.60 19.71
CA ALA A 222 12.10 -13.12 18.42
C ALA A 222 11.15 -13.61 17.30
N PRO A 223 10.69 -12.74 16.41
CA PRO A 223 9.81 -13.14 15.32
C PRO A 223 10.53 -14.21 14.49
N LEU A 224 9.83 -15.31 14.17
CA LEU A 224 10.35 -16.38 13.33
C LEU A 224 10.89 -15.79 12.02
N SER A 225 12.04 -16.28 11.56
CA SER A 225 12.54 -15.95 10.22
C SER A 225 11.50 -16.33 9.15
N PRO A 226 11.55 -15.74 7.94
CA PRO A 226 10.66 -16.13 6.84
C PRO A 226 10.66 -17.64 6.60
N ALA A 227 11.83 -18.27 6.55
CA ALA A 227 11.97 -19.72 6.45
C ALA A 227 11.34 -20.45 7.65
N GLY A 228 11.51 -19.95 8.86
CA GLY A 228 10.87 -20.50 10.06
C GLY A 228 9.35 -20.43 10.03
N ARG A 229 8.78 -19.33 9.47
CA ARG A 229 7.32 -19.21 9.26
C ARG A 229 6.82 -20.18 8.19
N LEU A 230 7.54 -20.32 7.08
CA LEU A 230 7.22 -21.27 6.02
C LEU A 230 7.21 -22.70 6.53
N ARG A 231 8.26 -23.12 7.25
CA ARG A 231 8.31 -24.46 7.89
C ARG A 231 7.17 -24.71 8.87
N ALA A 232 6.67 -23.66 9.51
CA ALA A 232 5.54 -23.78 10.44
C ALA A 232 4.18 -23.92 9.72
N LEU A 233 4.01 -23.27 8.56
CA LEU A 233 2.77 -23.28 7.80
C LEU A 233 2.70 -24.44 6.79
N LEU A 234 3.83 -24.74 6.15
CA LEU A 234 3.99 -25.74 5.09
C LEU A 234 5.16 -26.67 5.45
N PRO A 235 4.98 -27.58 6.42
CA PRO A 235 6.07 -28.38 6.99
C PRO A 235 6.66 -29.43 6.03
N GLU A 236 5.99 -29.73 4.90
CA GLU A 236 6.46 -30.67 3.90
C GLU A 236 6.99 -29.98 2.63
N ALA A 237 7.03 -28.61 2.61
CA ALA A 237 7.66 -27.87 1.54
C ALA A 237 9.18 -27.97 1.62
N GLU A 238 9.81 -28.11 0.47
CA GLU A 238 11.26 -28.00 0.31
C GLU A 238 11.66 -26.53 0.26
N LEU A 239 12.62 -26.11 1.10
CA LEU A 239 13.06 -24.71 1.13
C LEU A 239 14.52 -24.64 0.64
N ILE A 240 14.77 -23.78 -0.34
CA ILE A 240 16.09 -23.42 -0.84
C ILE A 240 16.34 -21.98 -0.38
N GLU A 241 17.23 -21.81 0.59
CA GLU A 241 17.55 -20.50 1.18
C GLU A 241 18.76 -19.91 0.47
N CYS A 242 18.64 -18.67 -0.02
CA CYS A 242 19.70 -17.90 -0.67
C CYS A 242 20.21 -16.84 0.30
N GLY A 243 21.46 -17.00 0.75
CA GLY A 243 22.15 -16.11 1.65
C GLY A 243 23.04 -15.08 0.94
N PRO A 244 23.65 -14.17 1.70
CA PRO A 244 24.64 -13.25 1.15
C PRO A 244 25.88 -14.01 0.63
N GLY A 245 26.15 -13.88 -0.67
CA GLY A 245 27.29 -14.54 -1.33
C GLY A 245 26.94 -15.76 -2.19
N ASP A 246 25.71 -16.24 -2.11
CA ASP A 246 25.21 -17.32 -2.97
C ASP A 246 24.88 -16.79 -4.37
N ASP A 247 24.97 -17.64 -5.37
CA ASP A 247 24.51 -17.32 -6.72
C ASP A 247 22.97 -17.41 -6.76
N PHE A 248 22.35 -16.24 -6.74
CA PHE A 248 20.89 -16.10 -6.77
C PHE A 248 20.26 -16.78 -8.00
N ALA A 249 20.87 -16.61 -9.19
CA ALA A 249 20.31 -17.12 -10.43
C ALA A 249 20.40 -18.65 -10.50
N GLU A 250 21.53 -19.20 -10.08
CA GLU A 250 21.76 -20.65 -10.04
C GLU A 250 20.80 -21.34 -9.05
N LEU A 251 20.69 -20.82 -7.83
CA LEU A 251 19.81 -21.41 -6.81
C LEU A 251 18.33 -21.31 -7.18
N LEU A 252 17.91 -20.19 -7.80
CA LEU A 252 16.55 -20.05 -8.28
C LEU A 252 16.24 -21.01 -9.42
N ALA A 253 17.16 -21.18 -10.37
CA ALA A 253 17.03 -22.14 -11.46
C ALA A 253 16.91 -23.57 -10.90
N ALA A 254 17.79 -23.96 -9.98
CA ALA A 254 17.75 -25.25 -9.31
C ALA A 254 16.41 -25.47 -8.56
N ALA A 255 15.87 -24.45 -7.90
CA ALA A 255 14.57 -24.52 -7.25
C ALA A 255 13.43 -24.76 -8.25
N ALA A 256 13.48 -24.09 -9.41
CA ALA A 256 12.47 -24.24 -10.45
C ALA A 256 12.57 -25.62 -11.14
N ASP A 257 13.78 -26.11 -11.42
CA ASP A 257 14.01 -27.44 -12.00
C ASP A 257 13.52 -28.53 -11.04
N ARG A 258 13.84 -28.37 -9.75
CA ARG A 258 13.37 -29.30 -8.71
C ARG A 258 11.83 -29.33 -8.59
N ALA A 259 11.18 -28.16 -8.68
CA ALA A 259 9.71 -28.08 -8.71
C ALA A 259 9.12 -28.79 -9.94
N ALA A 260 9.77 -28.65 -11.10
CA ALA A 260 9.34 -29.32 -12.34
C ALA A 260 9.51 -30.83 -12.25
N GLU A 261 10.62 -31.34 -11.72
CA GLU A 261 10.88 -32.79 -11.52
C GLU A 261 9.84 -33.43 -10.61
N THR A 262 9.40 -32.72 -9.58
CA THR A 262 8.38 -33.24 -8.65
C THR A 262 6.94 -33.13 -9.18
N GLY A 263 6.74 -32.51 -10.35
CA GLY A 263 5.41 -32.20 -10.89
C GLY A 263 4.61 -31.28 -9.97
N GLY A 264 5.28 -30.47 -9.16
CA GLY A 264 4.72 -29.63 -8.13
C GLY A 264 4.60 -28.15 -8.54
N ALA A 265 5.03 -27.25 -7.67
CA ALA A 265 4.97 -25.82 -7.89
C ALA A 265 6.21 -25.10 -7.35
N LEU A 266 6.54 -23.96 -7.96
CA LEU A 266 7.59 -23.07 -7.46
C LEU A 266 6.99 -22.06 -6.46
N GLY A 267 7.61 -21.92 -5.30
CA GLY A 267 7.36 -20.86 -4.33
C GLY A 267 8.48 -19.84 -4.31
N VAL A 268 8.17 -18.59 -4.01
CA VAL A 268 9.16 -17.54 -3.77
C VAL A 268 8.81 -16.74 -2.54
N CYS A 269 9.79 -16.55 -1.67
CA CYS A 269 9.71 -15.67 -0.50
C CYS A 269 10.80 -14.62 -0.61
N GLY A 270 10.42 -13.39 -1.00
CA GLY A 270 11.38 -12.33 -1.24
C GLY A 270 10.73 -11.00 -1.59
N GLY A 271 11.53 -10.07 -2.10
CA GLY A 271 11.08 -8.78 -2.62
C GLY A 271 10.53 -8.87 -4.05
N ASP A 272 10.13 -7.70 -4.60
CA ASP A 272 9.57 -7.64 -5.95
C ASP A 272 10.55 -8.15 -7.03
N GLY A 273 11.88 -7.94 -6.87
CA GLY A 273 12.91 -8.46 -7.78
C GLY A 273 12.95 -10.00 -7.77
N SER A 274 12.99 -10.61 -6.60
CA SER A 274 13.00 -12.08 -6.44
C SER A 274 11.71 -12.69 -6.99
N VAL A 275 10.56 -12.02 -6.79
CA VAL A 275 9.25 -12.45 -7.35
C VAL A 275 9.26 -12.40 -8.87
N ASN A 276 9.84 -11.34 -9.47
CA ASN A 276 9.93 -11.23 -10.94
C ASN A 276 10.81 -12.31 -11.54
N ALA A 277 11.97 -12.58 -10.95
CA ALA A 277 12.87 -13.65 -11.39
C ALA A 277 12.18 -15.03 -11.28
N ALA A 278 11.51 -15.30 -10.16
CA ALA A 278 10.78 -16.55 -9.96
C ALA A 278 9.58 -16.71 -10.90
N ALA A 279 8.90 -15.61 -11.23
CA ALA A 279 7.81 -15.65 -12.20
C ALA A 279 8.27 -15.99 -13.60
N ARG A 280 9.43 -15.48 -14.01
CA ARG A 280 10.08 -15.86 -15.28
C ARG A 280 10.43 -17.34 -15.29
N ALA A 281 11.14 -17.80 -14.25
CA ALA A 281 11.53 -19.21 -14.14
C ALA A 281 10.34 -20.17 -14.12
N ALA A 282 9.22 -19.77 -13.47
CA ALA A 282 7.99 -20.54 -13.43
C ALA A 282 7.28 -20.56 -14.80
N ALA A 283 7.19 -19.41 -15.48
CA ALA A 283 6.55 -19.31 -16.79
C ALA A 283 7.29 -20.15 -17.86
N GLU A 284 8.63 -20.08 -17.88
CA GLU A 284 9.47 -20.87 -18.78
C GLU A 284 9.28 -22.40 -18.62
N ARG A 285 8.93 -22.85 -17.42
CA ARG A 285 8.76 -24.28 -17.09
C ARG A 285 7.28 -24.69 -16.97
N GLY A 286 6.33 -23.77 -17.20
CA GLY A 286 4.89 -24.03 -17.06
C GLY A 286 4.46 -24.34 -15.62
N LEU A 287 5.21 -23.87 -14.63
CA LEU A 287 4.93 -24.09 -13.20
C LEU A 287 3.94 -23.08 -12.65
N ALA A 288 3.11 -23.51 -11.69
CA ALA A 288 2.35 -22.58 -10.86
C ALA A 288 3.27 -21.91 -9.83
N LEU A 289 3.06 -20.61 -9.59
CA LEU A 289 3.87 -19.80 -8.69
C LEU A 289 3.13 -19.47 -7.38
N ALA A 290 3.75 -19.78 -6.24
CA ALA A 290 3.30 -19.37 -4.91
C ALA A 290 4.13 -18.17 -4.41
N VAL A 291 3.50 -17.01 -4.20
CA VAL A 291 4.20 -15.79 -3.80
C VAL A 291 3.99 -15.50 -2.33
N PHE A 292 5.08 -15.55 -1.54
CA PHE A 292 5.10 -15.21 -0.13
C PHE A 292 5.71 -13.82 0.06
N PRO A 293 4.96 -12.83 0.59
CA PRO A 293 5.41 -11.43 0.65
C PRO A 293 6.53 -11.25 1.70
N GLY A 294 7.78 -11.43 1.29
CA GLY A 294 8.98 -11.31 2.15
C GLY A 294 9.67 -9.95 2.10
N GLY A 295 9.37 -9.11 1.11
CA GLY A 295 10.00 -7.80 0.92
C GLY A 295 9.23 -6.65 1.59
N THR A 296 9.74 -5.42 1.39
CA THR A 296 9.16 -4.20 1.96
C THR A 296 7.93 -3.68 1.21
N ARG A 297 7.84 -3.87 -0.08
CA ARG A 297 6.77 -3.33 -0.96
C ARG A 297 5.75 -4.37 -1.40
N ASN A 298 6.22 -5.51 -1.90
CA ASN A 298 5.42 -6.66 -2.31
C ASN A 298 4.28 -6.29 -3.28
N HIS A 299 4.57 -5.46 -4.30
CA HIS A 299 3.56 -4.92 -5.21
C HIS A 299 2.77 -6.02 -5.90
N PHE A 300 3.47 -6.99 -6.49
CA PHE A 300 2.82 -8.08 -7.21
C PHE A 300 1.98 -8.97 -6.28
N ALA A 301 2.49 -9.36 -5.12
CA ALA A 301 1.75 -10.15 -4.14
C ALA A 301 0.43 -9.46 -3.73
N LEU A 302 0.51 -8.15 -3.45
CA LEU A 302 -0.67 -7.35 -3.09
C LEU A 302 -1.67 -7.21 -4.24
N ASP A 303 -1.21 -7.11 -5.49
CA ASP A 303 -2.05 -7.04 -6.68
C ASP A 303 -2.69 -8.40 -6.99
N VAL A 304 -2.00 -9.50 -6.74
CA VAL A 304 -2.58 -10.86 -6.75
C VAL A 304 -3.61 -11.02 -5.64
N GLY A 305 -3.43 -10.37 -4.51
CA GLY A 305 -4.34 -10.42 -3.35
C GLY A 305 -3.83 -11.25 -2.19
N THR A 306 -2.55 -11.67 -2.22
CA THR A 306 -1.87 -12.33 -1.10
C THR A 306 -1.23 -11.26 -0.21
N ARG A 307 -1.63 -11.19 1.07
CA ARG A 307 -1.21 -10.13 2.01
C ARG A 307 -0.21 -10.63 3.04
N ASP A 308 -0.28 -11.90 3.34
CA ASP A 308 0.56 -12.58 4.31
C ASP A 308 0.85 -14.02 3.86
N PHE A 309 1.71 -14.69 4.59
CA PHE A 309 2.12 -16.07 4.31
C PHE A 309 0.96 -17.05 4.44
N GLU A 310 0.03 -16.76 5.35
CA GLU A 310 -1.15 -17.56 5.61
C GLU A 310 -2.09 -17.57 4.39
N ASP A 311 -2.30 -16.43 3.73
CA ASP A 311 -3.11 -16.34 2.51
C ASP A 311 -2.56 -17.23 1.40
N THR A 312 -1.24 -17.19 1.16
CA THR A 312 -0.58 -18.03 0.14
C THR A 312 -0.61 -19.50 0.53
N SER A 313 -0.35 -19.84 1.79
CA SER A 313 -0.33 -21.22 2.26
C SER A 313 -1.68 -21.91 2.10
N VAL A 314 -2.77 -21.20 2.34
CA VAL A 314 -4.14 -21.73 2.15
C VAL A 314 -4.42 -21.94 0.67
N ALA A 315 -4.06 -21.00 -0.19
CA ALA A 315 -4.23 -21.13 -1.63
C ALA A 315 -3.46 -22.36 -2.19
N VAL A 316 -2.22 -22.54 -1.73
CA VAL A 316 -1.38 -23.70 -2.09
C VAL A 316 -2.02 -25.00 -1.63
N ALA A 317 -2.48 -25.08 -0.39
CA ALA A 317 -3.12 -26.28 0.14
C ALA A 317 -4.42 -26.66 -0.60
N GLY A 318 -5.18 -25.64 -1.05
CA GLY A 318 -6.46 -25.83 -1.78
C GLY A 318 -6.33 -25.91 -3.30
N GLY A 319 -5.17 -25.63 -3.87
CA GLY A 319 -4.96 -25.55 -5.32
C GLY A 319 -5.71 -24.37 -5.96
N GLU A 320 -5.97 -23.31 -5.19
CA GLU A 320 -6.68 -22.11 -5.64
C GLU A 320 -5.72 -21.15 -6.34
N ALA A 321 -5.97 -20.82 -7.61
CA ALA A 321 -5.06 -20.00 -8.40
C ALA A 321 -5.80 -19.07 -9.37
N VAL A 322 -5.06 -18.12 -9.91
CA VAL A 322 -5.49 -17.22 -10.99
C VAL A 322 -4.45 -17.24 -12.09
N SER A 323 -4.91 -17.04 -13.31
CA SER A 323 -4.04 -16.82 -14.47
C SER A 323 -3.74 -15.34 -14.59
N VAL A 324 -2.48 -14.98 -14.81
CA VAL A 324 -2.04 -13.60 -14.97
C VAL A 324 -1.24 -13.43 -16.26
N ASP A 325 -1.30 -12.23 -16.81
CA ASP A 325 -0.56 -11.87 -18.01
C ASP A 325 0.86 -11.42 -17.65
N ILE A 326 1.80 -11.63 -18.55
CA ILE A 326 3.17 -11.14 -18.46
C ILE A 326 3.39 -10.12 -19.58
N GLY A 327 4.00 -8.96 -19.27
CA GLY A 327 4.51 -8.05 -20.27
C GLY A 327 5.86 -8.54 -20.79
N VAL A 328 6.12 -8.44 -22.08
CA VAL A 328 7.41 -8.80 -22.68
C VAL A 328 7.93 -7.64 -23.52
N ALA A 329 9.15 -7.22 -23.29
CA ALA A 329 9.86 -6.29 -24.14
C ALA A 329 10.81 -7.09 -25.03
N ARG A 330 10.53 -7.10 -26.36
CA ARG A 330 11.37 -7.79 -27.36
C ARG A 330 12.29 -6.78 -28.05
N SER A 331 13.57 -7.03 -27.92
CA SER A 331 14.55 -6.24 -28.65
C SER A 331 14.63 -6.67 -30.11
N VAL A 332 14.99 -5.74 -30.98
CA VAL A 332 15.34 -6.05 -32.38
C VAL A 332 16.50 -7.05 -32.50
N THR A 333 17.31 -7.21 -31.45
CA THR A 333 18.38 -8.21 -31.37
C THR A 333 17.90 -9.61 -30.97
N GLY A 334 16.59 -9.80 -30.75
CA GLY A 334 15.95 -11.06 -30.40
C GLY A 334 16.00 -11.44 -28.92
N GLN A 335 16.39 -10.53 -28.04
CA GLN A 335 16.34 -10.75 -26.60
C GLN A 335 14.95 -10.43 -26.03
N ASP A 336 14.33 -11.41 -25.39
CA ASP A 336 13.05 -11.24 -24.68
C ASP A 336 13.30 -10.88 -23.22
N MET A 337 12.62 -9.81 -22.77
CA MET A 337 12.73 -9.28 -21.41
C MET A 337 11.31 -9.26 -20.77
N PRO A 338 10.90 -10.34 -20.11
CA PRO A 338 9.61 -10.39 -19.44
C PRO A 338 9.58 -9.51 -18.20
N PHE A 339 8.45 -8.84 -17.96
CA PHE A 339 8.23 -8.00 -16.78
C PHE A 339 6.83 -8.22 -16.18
N LEU A 340 6.75 -8.27 -14.87
CA LEU A 340 5.49 -8.44 -14.12
C LEU A 340 4.82 -7.11 -13.82
N ASN A 341 5.60 -6.07 -13.58
CA ASN A 341 5.07 -4.79 -13.12
C ASN A 341 5.16 -3.73 -14.21
N THR A 342 6.33 -3.19 -14.48
CA THR A 342 6.48 -2.03 -15.37
C THR A 342 7.75 -2.10 -16.19
N PHE A 343 7.66 -1.56 -17.40
CA PHE A 343 8.79 -1.20 -18.25
C PHE A 343 8.83 0.33 -18.39
N SER A 344 10.02 0.93 -18.42
CA SER A 344 10.15 2.39 -18.54
C SER A 344 11.40 2.82 -19.30
N ILE A 345 11.28 3.93 -20.03
CA ILE A 345 12.37 4.64 -20.68
C ILE A 345 12.39 6.08 -20.17
N GLY A 346 13.58 6.60 -19.85
CA GLY A 346 13.75 7.96 -19.34
C GLY A 346 14.17 8.00 -17.88
N PRO A 347 13.97 9.12 -17.17
CA PRO A 347 14.46 9.33 -15.80
C PRO A 347 13.67 8.58 -14.71
N TYR A 348 12.75 7.66 -15.07
CA TYR A 348 11.93 6.95 -14.08
C TYR A 348 12.75 6.08 -13.13
N PRO A 349 13.78 5.33 -13.57
CA PRO A 349 14.66 4.59 -12.67
C PRO A 349 15.37 5.47 -11.66
N GLU A 350 15.89 6.63 -12.12
CA GLU A 350 16.51 7.64 -11.25
C GLU A 350 15.51 8.22 -10.25
N LEU A 351 14.28 8.48 -10.71
CA LEU A 351 13.19 8.98 -9.87
C LEU A 351 12.83 7.98 -8.77
N VAL A 352 12.78 6.70 -9.06
CA VAL A 352 12.52 5.64 -8.07
C VAL A 352 13.68 5.57 -7.08
N GLY A 353 14.92 5.57 -7.53
CA GLY A 353 16.11 5.56 -6.68
C GLY A 353 16.21 6.77 -5.75
N LEU A 354 15.97 7.99 -6.29
CA LEU A 354 15.96 9.23 -5.52
C LEU A 354 14.83 9.27 -4.47
N ARG A 355 13.66 8.76 -4.83
CA ARG A 355 12.53 8.65 -3.89
C ARG A 355 12.85 7.72 -2.73
N ASP A 356 13.52 6.61 -2.99
CA ASP A 356 13.86 5.62 -1.97
C ASP A 356 14.93 6.15 -1.01
N GLN A 357 15.97 6.79 -1.54
CA GLN A 357 17.00 7.46 -0.73
C GLN A 357 16.42 8.60 0.12
N SER A 358 15.52 9.40 -0.45
CA SER A 358 14.90 10.54 0.24
C SER A 358 13.78 10.11 1.18
N GLY A 359 13.10 9.02 0.88
CA GLY A 359 11.98 8.48 1.68
C GLY A 359 12.38 8.04 3.08
N GLN A 360 13.63 7.60 3.27
CA GLN A 360 14.20 7.30 4.58
C GLN A 360 14.35 8.53 5.47
N ARG A 361 14.52 9.73 4.88
CA ARG A 361 14.75 10.98 5.62
C ARG A 361 13.50 11.85 5.80
N TRP A 362 12.59 11.89 4.83
CA TRP A 362 11.53 12.90 4.72
C TRP A 362 10.10 12.35 4.63
N GLY A 363 9.94 11.00 4.59
CA GLY A 363 8.66 10.35 4.32
C GLY A 363 8.29 10.36 2.82
N GLY A 364 7.41 9.43 2.43
CA GLY A 364 7.21 9.09 1.01
C GLY A 364 6.67 10.19 0.09
N GLY A 365 5.81 11.09 0.59
CA GLY A 365 5.16 12.13 -0.24
C GLY A 365 6.08 13.29 -0.61
N PRO A 366 6.68 14.00 0.37
CA PRO A 366 7.64 15.07 0.08
C PRO A 366 8.86 14.58 -0.69
N ALA A 367 9.36 13.38 -0.36
CA ALA A 367 10.47 12.75 -1.07
C ALA A 367 10.16 12.50 -2.55
N ALA A 368 8.96 12.04 -2.87
CA ALA A 368 8.53 11.83 -4.25
C ALA A 368 8.44 13.15 -5.03
N ALA A 369 7.95 14.23 -4.41
CA ALA A 369 7.89 15.55 -5.05
C ALA A 369 9.29 16.11 -5.33
N VAL A 370 10.22 16.02 -4.35
CA VAL A 370 11.62 16.45 -4.52
C VAL A 370 12.33 15.63 -5.58
N ALA A 371 12.15 14.29 -5.57
CA ALA A 371 12.72 13.40 -6.56
C ALA A 371 12.22 13.73 -7.98
N LEU A 372 10.89 13.98 -8.14
CA LEU A 372 10.31 14.37 -9.41
C LEU A 372 10.89 15.69 -9.94
N VAL A 373 10.98 16.71 -9.08
CA VAL A 373 11.55 18.00 -9.45
C VAL A 373 13.02 17.84 -9.87
N ARG A 374 13.80 17.09 -9.11
CA ARG A 374 15.21 16.83 -9.39
C ARG A 374 15.38 16.04 -10.70
N ALA A 375 14.68 14.93 -10.85
CA ALA A 375 14.74 14.10 -12.06
C ALA A 375 14.35 14.91 -13.31
N LEU A 376 13.27 15.68 -13.26
CA LEU A 376 12.85 16.52 -14.38
C LEU A 376 13.76 17.74 -14.62
N SER A 377 14.46 18.26 -13.59
CA SER A 377 15.35 19.41 -13.79
C SER A 377 16.61 19.07 -14.59
N THR A 378 17.12 17.85 -14.44
CA THR A 378 18.34 17.36 -15.09
C THR A 378 18.07 16.53 -16.35
N ALA A 379 16.89 15.92 -16.46
CA ALA A 379 16.54 15.06 -17.58
C ALA A 379 16.60 15.79 -18.92
N ARG A 380 17.00 15.05 -19.96
CA ARG A 380 16.87 15.44 -21.38
C ARG A 380 15.69 14.70 -22.01
N PRO A 381 14.96 15.31 -22.94
CA PRO A 381 13.93 14.61 -23.70
C PRO A 381 14.53 13.48 -24.49
N ILE A 382 13.77 12.41 -24.62
CA ILE A 382 14.08 11.26 -25.47
C ILE A 382 13.34 11.45 -26.78
N GLU A 383 14.02 11.25 -27.90
CA GLU A 383 13.42 11.22 -29.22
C GLU A 383 13.26 9.76 -29.65
N LEU A 384 12.05 9.41 -30.08
CA LEU A 384 11.73 8.06 -30.53
C LEU A 384 10.47 8.08 -31.40
N ASN A 385 10.27 7.00 -32.15
CA ASN A 385 8.99 6.75 -32.78
C ASN A 385 8.16 5.81 -31.88
N VAL A 386 6.90 6.15 -31.68
CA VAL A 386 5.92 5.29 -31.01
C VAL A 386 4.88 4.87 -32.05
N ASN A 387 4.87 3.59 -32.40
CA ASN A 387 4.05 3.04 -33.48
C ASN A 387 4.22 3.84 -34.78
N GLY A 388 5.47 4.10 -35.18
CA GLY A 388 5.85 4.85 -36.39
C GLY A 388 5.60 6.37 -36.35
N ARG A 389 5.18 6.93 -35.23
CA ARG A 389 4.96 8.38 -35.06
C ARG A 389 6.09 8.99 -34.26
N PRO A 390 6.79 10.02 -34.73
CA PRO A 390 7.85 10.68 -34.01
C PRO A 390 7.29 11.38 -32.74
N ARG A 391 7.96 11.21 -31.62
CA ARG A 391 7.63 11.80 -30.34
C ARG A 391 8.89 12.27 -29.63
N ARG A 392 8.76 13.36 -28.88
CA ARG A 392 9.74 13.78 -27.87
C ARG A 392 9.14 13.67 -26.50
N LEU A 393 9.67 12.78 -25.70
CA LEU A 393 9.10 12.43 -24.40
C LEU A 393 10.10 12.68 -23.26
N TRP A 394 9.60 13.11 -22.11
CA TRP A 394 10.35 13.07 -20.87
C TRP A 394 10.39 11.67 -20.28
N LEU A 395 9.33 10.91 -20.49
CA LEU A 395 9.14 9.59 -19.89
C LEU A 395 8.16 8.78 -20.73
N LEU A 396 8.47 7.50 -20.92
CA LEU A 396 7.51 6.48 -21.31
C LEU A 396 7.52 5.40 -20.23
N LEU A 397 6.33 5.03 -19.75
CA LEU A 397 6.10 3.92 -18.82
C LEU A 397 5.06 3.00 -19.44
N ALA A 398 5.36 1.71 -19.51
CA ALA A 398 4.40 0.67 -19.90
C ALA A 398 4.15 -0.26 -18.70
N GLY A 399 2.94 -0.22 -18.17
CA GLY A 399 2.51 -1.11 -17.09
C GLY A 399 1.94 -2.40 -17.63
N ASN A 400 2.24 -3.51 -16.96
CA ASN A 400 1.63 -4.81 -17.24
C ASN A 400 0.21 -4.87 -16.66
N GLY A 401 -0.75 -4.28 -17.38
CA GLY A 401 -2.13 -4.07 -16.96
C GLY A 401 -2.40 -2.68 -16.42
N ARG A 402 -3.70 -2.33 -16.31
CA ARG A 402 -4.13 -1.02 -15.87
C ARG A 402 -3.69 -0.70 -14.45
N TYR A 403 -2.95 0.38 -14.30
CA TYR A 403 -2.59 0.93 -13.00
C TYR A 403 -3.59 2.00 -12.52
N ALA A 404 -3.87 2.00 -11.24
CA ALA A 404 -4.61 3.06 -10.54
C ALA A 404 -3.71 3.69 -9.45
N PRO A 405 -3.79 5.02 -9.26
CA PRO A 405 -4.48 6.02 -10.06
C PRO A 405 -3.78 6.28 -11.39
N GLU A 406 -4.48 7.04 -12.26
CA GLU A 406 -3.83 7.64 -13.43
C GLU A 406 -2.84 8.69 -12.95
N GLY A 407 -1.60 8.64 -13.46
CA GLY A 407 -0.49 9.51 -13.05
C GLY A 407 0.87 8.82 -13.11
N LEU A 408 1.93 9.50 -12.65
CA LEU A 408 3.30 8.99 -12.71
C LEU A 408 3.64 7.95 -11.63
N ALA A 409 2.83 7.85 -10.58
CA ALA A 409 3.07 6.93 -9.48
C ALA A 409 2.00 5.83 -9.43
N PRO A 410 2.15 4.77 -10.23
CA PRO A 410 1.23 3.64 -10.18
C PRO A 410 1.27 3.00 -8.78
N ALA A 411 0.10 2.77 -8.18
CA ALA A 411 0.02 2.27 -6.82
C ALA A 411 -0.44 0.80 -6.75
N PHE A 412 -1.38 0.40 -7.61
CA PHE A 412 -1.89 -0.97 -7.66
C PHE A 412 -2.60 -1.24 -9.00
N ARG A 413 -2.80 -2.52 -9.32
CA ARG A 413 -3.53 -2.97 -10.50
C ARG A 413 -4.82 -3.67 -10.08
N PRO A 414 -6.00 -3.20 -10.53
CA PRO A 414 -7.26 -3.88 -10.27
C PRO A 414 -7.33 -5.26 -10.93
N ARG A 415 -6.74 -5.40 -12.13
CA ARG A 415 -6.71 -6.63 -12.94
C ARG A 415 -5.30 -6.93 -13.42
N LEU A 416 -4.98 -8.23 -13.54
CA LEU A 416 -3.69 -8.73 -14.05
C LEU A 416 -3.87 -9.59 -15.33
N ASP A 417 -5.08 -9.64 -15.88
CA ASP A 417 -5.50 -10.51 -16.99
C ASP A 417 -6.29 -9.76 -18.07
N ASP A 418 -6.08 -8.45 -18.20
CA ASP A 418 -6.83 -7.58 -19.12
C ASP A 418 -6.33 -7.63 -20.57
N GLY A 419 -5.17 -8.23 -20.81
CA GLY A 419 -4.56 -8.36 -22.13
C GLY A 419 -4.02 -7.04 -22.69
N LEU A 420 -3.90 -5.99 -21.86
CA LEU A 420 -3.52 -4.65 -22.28
C LEU A 420 -2.32 -4.13 -21.50
N LEU A 421 -1.43 -3.41 -22.17
CA LEU A 421 -0.41 -2.58 -21.55
C LEU A 421 -1.00 -1.20 -21.23
N ASP A 422 -0.68 -0.64 -20.08
CA ASP A 422 -1.00 0.74 -19.69
C ASP A 422 0.20 1.63 -20.04
N VAL A 423 0.19 2.17 -21.26
CA VAL A 423 1.28 3.00 -21.77
C VAL A 423 1.03 4.44 -21.37
N ARG A 424 1.95 5.01 -20.58
CA ARG A 424 1.90 6.38 -20.09
C ARG A 424 3.08 7.16 -20.62
N MET A 425 2.80 8.33 -21.17
CA MET A 425 3.78 9.18 -21.81
C MET A 425 3.73 10.58 -21.22
N VAL A 426 4.88 11.21 -21.07
CA VAL A 426 5.01 12.63 -20.71
C VAL A 426 5.67 13.36 -21.86
N ASP A 427 4.87 14.16 -22.56
CA ASP A 427 5.27 14.89 -23.75
C ASP A 427 6.20 16.06 -23.42
N ALA A 428 7.26 16.22 -24.21
CA ALA A 428 8.26 17.27 -24.03
C ALA A 428 8.04 18.50 -24.94
N ASP A 429 7.19 18.39 -25.98
CA ASP A 429 7.03 19.45 -27.00
C ASP A 429 6.12 20.59 -26.57
N HIS A 430 5.35 20.41 -25.50
CA HIS A 430 4.48 21.46 -25.01
C HIS A 430 5.27 22.60 -24.33
N ARG A 431 4.85 23.85 -24.57
CA ARG A 431 5.39 25.02 -23.87
C ARG A 431 5.23 24.84 -22.37
N LEU A 432 6.32 25.06 -21.65
CA LEU A 432 6.40 24.89 -20.20
C LEU A 432 6.04 23.44 -19.72
N ALA A 433 6.34 22.43 -20.55
CA ALA A 433 6.02 21.03 -20.23
C ALA A 433 6.50 20.64 -18.83
N ARG A 434 7.75 20.95 -18.47
CA ARG A 434 8.30 20.68 -17.11
C ARG A 434 7.46 21.28 -16.00
N THR A 435 7.16 22.59 -16.11
CA THR A 435 6.37 23.30 -15.08
C THR A 435 4.97 22.71 -14.97
N ARG A 436 4.35 22.36 -16.10
CA ARG A 436 3.02 21.72 -16.12
C ARG A 436 3.04 20.34 -15.48
N VAL A 437 4.03 19.51 -15.77
CA VAL A 437 4.17 18.19 -15.13
C VAL A 437 4.33 18.34 -13.63
N ILE A 438 5.25 19.20 -13.18
CA ILE A 438 5.49 19.44 -11.76
C ILE A 438 4.24 19.97 -11.07
N ALA A 439 3.63 21.02 -11.61
CA ALA A 439 2.44 21.64 -11.05
C ALA A 439 1.26 20.64 -10.97
N SER A 440 1.01 19.91 -12.06
CA SER A 440 -0.09 18.93 -12.09
C SER A 440 0.17 17.70 -11.23
N ALA A 441 1.43 17.28 -11.04
CA ALA A 441 1.78 16.22 -10.12
C ALA A 441 1.59 16.68 -8.66
N VAL A 442 2.05 17.89 -8.32
CA VAL A 442 1.85 18.48 -6.98
C VAL A 442 0.37 18.68 -6.69
N LEU A 443 -0.43 19.10 -7.66
CA LEU A 443 -1.87 19.28 -7.49
C LEU A 443 -2.68 17.97 -7.60
N GLY A 444 -2.02 16.83 -7.91
CA GLY A 444 -2.70 15.55 -8.11
C GLY A 444 -3.64 15.52 -9.33
N THR A 445 -3.37 16.34 -10.34
CA THR A 445 -4.20 16.51 -11.54
C THR A 445 -3.49 16.06 -12.81
N LEU A 446 -2.41 15.30 -12.69
CA LEU A 446 -1.55 14.92 -13.81
C LEU A 446 -2.32 14.19 -14.92
N GLY A 447 -3.23 13.30 -14.57
CA GLY A 447 -4.07 12.57 -15.52
C GLY A 447 -4.99 13.47 -16.39
N HIS A 448 -5.15 14.75 -16.01
CA HIS A 448 -5.91 15.75 -16.78
C HIS A 448 -5.00 16.76 -17.49
N SER A 449 -3.70 16.61 -17.37
CA SER A 449 -2.72 17.52 -17.97
C SER A 449 -2.52 17.19 -19.45
N ARG A 450 -2.48 18.21 -20.31
CA ARG A 450 -2.23 18.06 -21.76
C ARG A 450 -0.84 17.50 -22.10
N VAL A 451 0.10 17.54 -21.15
CA VAL A 451 1.45 16.99 -21.31
C VAL A 451 1.53 15.50 -20.94
N TYR A 452 0.43 14.93 -20.46
CA TYR A 452 0.36 13.55 -20.04
C TYR A 452 -0.62 12.80 -20.93
N GLY A 453 -0.16 11.72 -21.54
CA GLY A 453 -0.96 10.75 -22.30
C GLY A 453 -0.99 9.40 -21.59
N ALA A 454 -2.13 8.75 -21.59
CA ALA A 454 -2.28 7.36 -21.15
C ALA A 454 -3.11 6.60 -22.18
N GLU A 455 -2.54 5.53 -22.70
CA GLU A 455 -3.18 4.68 -23.72
C GLU A 455 -3.15 3.23 -23.26
N ARG A 456 -4.18 2.47 -23.60
CA ARG A 456 -4.25 1.03 -23.32
C ARG A 456 -4.21 0.28 -24.62
N VAL A 457 -3.11 -0.44 -24.83
CA VAL A 457 -2.84 -1.12 -26.08
C VAL A 457 -2.35 -2.55 -25.83
N PRO A 458 -2.62 -3.50 -26.72
CA PRO A 458 -2.10 -4.86 -26.58
C PRO A 458 -0.60 -4.93 -26.86
N TRP A 459 -0.07 -4.02 -27.62
CA TRP A 459 1.35 -3.88 -27.96
C TRP A 459 1.70 -2.43 -28.29
N VAL A 460 2.97 -2.09 -28.18
CA VAL A 460 3.55 -0.81 -28.63
C VAL A 460 4.93 -1.06 -29.20
N GLU A 461 5.21 -0.44 -30.34
CA GLU A 461 6.51 -0.47 -30.98
C GLU A 461 7.24 0.85 -30.76
N LEU A 462 8.48 0.72 -30.34
CA LEU A 462 9.39 1.82 -30.03
C LEU A 462 10.63 1.68 -30.90
N ASP A 463 10.88 2.60 -31.78
CA ASP A 463 12.06 2.58 -32.66
C ASP A 463 12.75 3.95 -32.74
N GLY A 464 13.97 3.99 -33.30
CA GLY A 464 14.72 5.22 -33.43
C GLY A 464 15.01 5.92 -32.11
N ILE A 465 15.24 5.17 -31.04
CA ILE A 465 15.40 5.70 -29.69
C ILE A 465 16.73 6.44 -29.58
N ILE A 466 16.67 7.76 -29.38
CA ILE A 466 17.82 8.66 -29.25
C ILE A 466 17.72 9.38 -27.89
N GLY A 467 18.85 9.45 -27.16
CA GLY A 467 18.92 10.13 -25.87
C GLY A 467 18.51 9.27 -24.66
N ALA A 468 18.14 8.01 -24.87
CA ALA A 468 17.94 7.05 -23.79
C ALA A 468 19.14 6.11 -23.69
N GLY A 469 20.04 6.40 -22.76
CA GLY A 469 21.20 5.52 -22.48
C GLY A 469 20.82 4.22 -21.78
N THR A 470 19.65 4.17 -21.13
CA THR A 470 19.16 3.04 -20.34
C THR A 470 17.64 2.95 -20.40
N PHE A 471 17.12 1.75 -20.18
CA PHE A 471 15.72 1.50 -19.83
C PHE A 471 15.65 0.68 -18.53
N ALA A 472 14.48 0.59 -17.94
CA ALA A 472 14.30 -0.26 -16.78
C ALA A 472 13.02 -1.09 -16.89
N TYR A 473 13.08 -2.32 -16.40
CA TYR A 473 11.90 -3.14 -16.17
C TYR A 473 11.96 -3.74 -14.77
N ASP A 474 10.81 -3.71 -14.10
CA ASP A 474 10.59 -4.20 -12.74
C ASP A 474 11.59 -3.66 -11.69
N GLY A 475 12.17 -2.49 -11.96
CA GLY A 475 13.12 -1.80 -11.08
C GLY A 475 14.59 -2.07 -11.38
N GLU A 476 14.91 -2.94 -12.34
CA GLU A 476 16.27 -3.21 -12.80
C GLU A 476 16.61 -2.36 -14.02
N VAL A 477 17.82 -1.81 -14.04
CA VAL A 477 18.30 -0.90 -15.10
C VAL A 477 19.18 -1.67 -16.08
N HIS A 478 18.90 -1.50 -17.37
CA HIS A 478 19.59 -2.17 -18.46
C HIS A 478 20.10 -1.19 -19.51
N PRO A 479 21.12 -1.56 -20.30
CA PRO A 479 21.60 -0.74 -21.43
C PRO A 479 20.48 -0.44 -22.42
N GLY A 480 20.52 0.75 -23.03
CA GLY A 480 19.56 1.18 -24.03
C GLY A 480 19.56 0.29 -25.29
N ALA A 481 18.41 0.21 -25.95
CA ALA A 481 18.22 -0.48 -27.21
C ALA A 481 17.74 0.49 -28.29
N ALA A 482 18.10 0.25 -29.55
CA ALA A 482 17.70 1.08 -30.67
C ALA A 482 16.22 0.93 -31.04
N GLY A 483 15.63 -0.22 -30.72
CA GLY A 483 14.22 -0.50 -30.94
C GLY A 483 13.73 -1.64 -30.05
N LEU A 484 12.48 -1.53 -29.63
CA LEU A 484 11.80 -2.45 -28.72
C LEU A 484 10.34 -2.61 -29.14
N ARG A 485 9.84 -3.83 -29.07
CA ARG A 485 8.41 -4.11 -29.13
C ARG A 485 7.93 -4.59 -27.77
N LEU A 486 7.05 -3.83 -27.16
CA LEU A 486 6.41 -4.22 -25.92
C LEU A 486 5.08 -4.88 -26.24
N GLU A 487 4.82 -6.06 -25.73
CA GLU A 487 3.57 -6.77 -25.96
C GLU A 487 3.16 -7.56 -24.72
N LYS A 488 1.98 -8.14 -24.76
CA LYS A 488 1.43 -8.87 -23.64
C LYS A 488 1.20 -10.34 -23.98
N GLU A 489 1.84 -11.20 -23.20
CA GLU A 489 1.56 -12.63 -23.19
C GLU A 489 0.39 -12.91 -22.25
N ARG A 490 -0.75 -13.30 -22.83
CA ARG A 490 -1.99 -13.47 -22.09
C ARG A 490 -1.96 -14.78 -21.31
N ARG A 491 -2.33 -14.71 -20.02
CA ARG A 491 -2.44 -15.88 -19.14
C ARG A 491 -1.17 -16.73 -19.09
N ALA A 492 -0.03 -16.09 -19.19
CA ALA A 492 1.26 -16.78 -19.30
C ALA A 492 1.73 -17.38 -17.97
N LEU A 493 1.16 -16.97 -16.84
CA LEU A 493 1.57 -17.46 -15.53
C LEU A 493 0.34 -17.80 -14.68
N VAL A 494 0.38 -18.97 -14.02
CA VAL A 494 -0.58 -19.38 -12.99
C VAL A 494 -0.03 -19.02 -11.62
N VAL A 495 -0.79 -18.28 -10.81
CA VAL A 495 -0.35 -17.81 -9.48
C VAL A 495 -1.35 -18.23 -8.42
N TYR A 496 -0.87 -18.84 -7.34
CA TYR A 496 -1.71 -19.19 -6.19
C TYR A 496 -2.32 -17.97 -5.55
N ARG A 497 -3.63 -18.03 -5.34
CA ARG A 497 -4.42 -16.95 -4.76
C ARG A 497 -5.63 -17.49 -4.03
N PRO A 498 -5.90 -17.09 -2.76
CA PRO A 498 -7.08 -17.53 -2.05
C PRO A 498 -8.35 -16.93 -2.67
N VAL A 499 -9.37 -17.76 -2.90
CA VAL A 499 -10.67 -17.36 -3.50
C VAL A 499 -11.53 -16.59 -2.49
N ARG A 500 -11.32 -16.79 -1.19
CA ARG A 500 -12.12 -16.17 -0.11
C ARG A 500 -11.33 -15.19 0.71
N PRO A 501 -11.87 -14.00 1.07
CA PRO A 501 -11.15 -13.05 1.90
C PRO A 501 -11.08 -13.47 3.36
N GLY A 502 -9.93 -13.66 3.80
CA GLY A 502 -9.17 -13.33 5.00
C GLY A 502 -9.63 -13.68 6.42
N GLY A 503 -10.88 -13.98 6.73
CA GLY A 503 -11.33 -14.21 8.12
C GLY A 503 -11.36 -15.70 8.49
N GLU A 504 -12.04 -16.48 7.70
CA GLU A 504 -12.21 -17.93 7.92
C GLU A 504 -10.94 -18.72 7.58
N LEU A 505 -10.21 -18.27 6.55
CA LEU A 505 -8.97 -18.87 6.09
C LEU A 505 -7.84 -18.76 7.10
N ARG A 506 -7.72 -17.60 7.79
CA ARG A 506 -6.74 -17.42 8.87
C ARG A 506 -7.00 -18.38 10.05
N GLN A 507 -8.25 -18.69 10.30
CA GLN A 507 -8.64 -19.62 11.35
C GLN A 507 -8.31 -21.07 10.95
N GLU A 508 -8.46 -21.41 9.68
CA GLU A 508 -8.16 -22.72 9.11
C GLU A 508 -6.64 -22.95 9.00
N ALA A 509 -5.88 -21.99 8.49
CA ALA A 509 -4.42 -22.03 8.47
C ALA A 509 -3.82 -22.15 9.90
N ARG A 510 -4.38 -21.43 10.87
CA ARG A 510 -3.99 -21.55 12.29
C ARG A 510 -4.33 -22.92 12.88
N ARG A 511 -5.47 -23.52 12.50
CA ARG A 511 -5.85 -24.89 12.91
C ARG A 511 -4.91 -25.93 12.32
N VAL A 512 -4.57 -25.81 11.03
CA VAL A 512 -3.62 -26.70 10.35
C VAL A 512 -2.22 -26.59 10.99
N ALA A 513 -1.74 -25.37 11.20
CA ALA A 513 -0.45 -25.15 11.87
C ALA A 513 -0.43 -25.66 13.34
N ALA A 514 -1.53 -25.50 14.07
CA ALA A 514 -1.66 -26.04 15.44
C ALA A 514 -1.66 -27.56 15.45
N THR A 515 -2.34 -28.19 14.51
CA THR A 515 -2.40 -29.66 14.37
C THR A 515 -1.03 -30.23 13.97
N ALA A 516 -0.31 -29.56 13.07
CA ALA A 516 1.06 -29.93 12.69
C ALA A 516 2.04 -29.83 13.88
N ARG A 517 1.93 -28.76 14.70
CA ARG A 517 2.72 -28.61 15.93
C ARG A 517 2.42 -29.69 16.97
N TYR A 518 1.15 -30.05 17.11
CA TYR A 518 0.72 -31.13 17.99
C TYR A 518 1.30 -32.48 17.55
N ARG A 519 1.20 -32.84 16.26
CA ARG A 519 1.77 -34.08 15.71
C ARG A 519 3.30 -34.15 15.87
N ARG A 520 4.04 -33.06 15.69
CA ARG A 520 5.50 -33.01 15.99
C ARG A 520 5.80 -33.22 17.45
N ARG A 521 5.05 -32.63 18.38
CA ARG A 521 5.22 -32.84 19.82
C ARG A 521 4.95 -34.29 20.22
N VAL A 522 3.97 -34.93 19.59
CA VAL A 522 3.65 -36.35 19.87
C VAL A 522 4.73 -37.28 19.29
N ARG A 523 5.25 -37.00 18.08
CA ARG A 523 6.36 -37.79 17.50
C ARG A 523 7.69 -37.59 18.24
N GLY A 524 7.98 -36.42 18.77
CA GLY A 524 9.19 -36.13 19.54
C GLY A 524 9.16 -36.69 20.98
N ARG A 525 8.02 -37.21 21.46
CA ARG A 525 7.85 -37.83 22.76
C ARG A 525 7.85 -39.37 22.74
N ARG A 526 8.27 -40.02 21.63
CA ARG A 526 8.57 -41.45 21.70
C ARG A 526 9.83 -41.62 22.58
N LEU A 527 9.60 -42.15 23.76
CA LEU A 527 10.58 -42.52 24.79
C LEU A 527 11.71 -43.37 24.20
N PRO A 528 12.93 -43.28 24.73
CA PRO A 528 13.99 -44.22 24.41
C PRO A 528 13.53 -45.63 24.75
N ALA A 529 13.81 -46.56 23.85
CA ALA A 529 13.55 -47.98 24.05
C ALA A 529 14.25 -48.45 25.32
N ASP A 530 13.49 -49.09 26.19
CA ASP A 530 13.98 -49.72 27.41
C ASP A 530 15.21 -50.58 27.14
N GLY A 531 16.30 -50.29 27.88
CA GLY A 531 17.44 -51.16 27.97
C GLY A 531 17.04 -52.49 28.64
N GLY A 532 17.17 -53.57 27.88
CA GLY A 532 16.99 -54.92 28.43
C GLY A 532 18.05 -55.20 29.52
N PRO A 533 17.72 -56.04 30.49
CA PRO A 533 18.65 -56.37 31.60
C PRO A 533 19.79 -57.27 31.10
N SER A 534 21.00 -56.85 31.39
CA SER A 534 22.19 -57.70 31.30
C SER A 534 22.17 -58.74 32.46
N ALA A 535 22.12 -59.99 32.09
CA ALA A 535 22.53 -61.11 32.99
C ALA A 535 24.03 -61.32 32.89
#